data_99a55fa5d5a8f53df9ddf751632f545e
#
_entry.id   99a55fa5d5a8f53df9ddf751632f545e
#
_cell.length_a   1.000
_cell.length_b   1.000
_cell.length_c   1.000
_cell.angle_alpha   90.00
_cell.angle_beta   90.00
_cell.angle_gamma   90.00
#
_symmetry.space_group_name_H-M   'P 1'
#
loop_
_entity.id
_entity.type
_entity.pdbx_description
1 polymer ?
#
loop_
_entity_poly.entity_id
_entity_poly.type
_entity_poly.pdbx_seq_one_letter_code
_entity_poly.pdbx_strand_id
1 'polypeptide(L)'
;MKSEAEINYMKSAALITEKAMHTAMNVINIDVRQCDAVGEIQKSLFYGTENVGGEYASITTLLPTGPGTSASHLTATQEKFKNGESTIIEISGCVKRYHAPLARTVQLGKPEQKKVDAMNATIEALNAGINVVKPGNLANDVAQEFWKVLDKYKIKKESRTGYSIGIGYPPDWGEHTLNIYKGDMTVLKPNVTFHMIAVMQFGDWGVEASESIRVTENGNELLNNFPKELHIK
;
A
#
# COMPACT_ATOMS: atom_id res chain seq x y z
N MET A 1 -18.83 8.50 -2.15
CA MET A 1 -18.47 8.69 -3.59
C MET A 1 -17.81 10.04 -3.72
N LYS A 2 -16.74 10.12 -4.49
CA LYS A 2 -15.97 11.35 -4.74
C LYS A 2 -16.48 12.07 -6.01
N SER A 3 -16.39 13.40 -6.01
CA SER A 3 -16.51 14.20 -7.23
C SER A 3 -15.26 14.04 -8.10
N GLU A 4 -15.32 14.46 -9.36
CA GLU A 4 -14.13 14.45 -10.23
C GLU A 4 -12.99 15.35 -9.71
N ALA A 5 -13.32 16.45 -9.02
CA ALA A 5 -12.32 17.33 -8.41
C ALA A 5 -11.55 16.59 -7.28
N GLU A 6 -12.27 15.84 -6.45
CA GLU A 6 -11.67 15.02 -5.37
C GLU A 6 -10.81 13.87 -5.95
N ILE A 7 -11.28 13.22 -7.01
CA ILE A 7 -10.50 12.21 -7.74
C ILE A 7 -9.20 12.82 -8.31
N ASN A 8 -9.25 14.04 -8.84
CA ASN A 8 -8.04 14.70 -9.32
C ASN A 8 -7.04 15.03 -8.21
N TYR A 9 -7.49 15.37 -7.00
CA TYR A 9 -6.59 15.49 -5.84
C TYR A 9 -5.96 14.16 -5.49
N MET A 10 -6.72 13.06 -5.51
CA MET A 10 -6.19 11.72 -5.25
C MET A 10 -5.18 11.28 -6.32
N LYS A 11 -5.44 11.57 -7.60
CA LYS A 11 -4.48 11.30 -8.69
C LYS A 11 -3.17 12.10 -8.51
N SER A 12 -3.28 13.36 -8.10
CA SER A 12 -2.11 14.17 -7.78
C SER A 12 -1.34 13.61 -6.57
N ALA A 13 -2.05 13.16 -5.54
CA ALA A 13 -1.45 12.49 -4.39
C ALA A 13 -0.76 11.18 -4.79
N ALA A 14 -1.35 10.40 -5.72
CA ALA A 14 -0.75 9.18 -6.25
C ALA A 14 0.58 9.43 -6.97
N LEU A 15 0.67 10.45 -7.81
CA LEU A 15 1.92 10.84 -8.48
C LEU A 15 3.01 11.23 -7.46
N ILE A 16 2.64 11.91 -6.37
CA ILE A 16 3.56 12.22 -5.28
C ILE A 16 4.02 10.94 -4.58
N THR A 17 3.08 10.01 -4.32
CA THR A 17 3.39 8.70 -3.72
C THR A 17 4.38 7.93 -4.57
N GLU A 18 4.17 7.85 -5.89
CA GLU A 18 5.06 7.15 -6.83
C GLU A 18 6.48 7.74 -6.81
N LYS A 19 6.60 9.07 -6.87
CA LYS A 19 7.88 9.75 -6.79
C LYS A 19 8.61 9.46 -5.48
N ALA A 20 7.88 9.48 -4.36
CA ALA A 20 8.45 9.16 -3.06
C ALA A 20 8.82 7.68 -2.94
N MET A 21 8.06 6.77 -3.57
CA MET A 21 8.40 5.35 -3.64
C MET A 21 9.68 5.12 -4.45
N HIS A 22 9.88 5.81 -5.59
CA HIS A 22 11.15 5.80 -6.30
C HIS A 22 12.32 6.32 -5.44
N THR A 23 12.08 7.38 -4.66
CA THR A 23 13.07 7.86 -3.70
C THR A 23 13.39 6.79 -2.66
N ALA A 24 12.38 6.13 -2.09
CA ALA A 24 12.56 5.03 -1.15
C ALA A 24 13.41 3.89 -1.74
N MET A 25 13.09 3.47 -2.97
CA MET A 25 13.89 2.47 -3.68
C MET A 25 15.36 2.88 -3.86
N ASN A 26 15.63 4.17 -4.02
CA ASN A 26 17.01 4.66 -4.19
C ASN A 26 17.79 4.73 -2.87
N VAL A 27 17.14 5.17 -1.78
CA VAL A 27 17.84 5.46 -0.51
C VAL A 27 17.93 4.27 0.45
N ILE A 28 17.06 3.27 0.31
CA ILE A 28 17.14 2.04 1.12
C ILE A 28 18.30 1.20 0.60
N ASN A 29 19.43 1.23 1.30
CA ASN A 29 20.64 0.49 0.97
C ASN A 29 21.32 -0.04 2.22
N ILE A 30 22.11 -1.12 2.09
CA ILE A 30 22.91 -1.67 3.18
C ILE A 30 23.76 -0.55 3.82
N ASP A 31 23.88 -0.56 5.14
CA ASP A 31 24.60 0.40 5.97
C ASP A 31 24.01 1.83 6.06
N VAL A 32 22.94 2.15 5.32
CA VAL A 32 22.19 3.40 5.53
C VAL A 32 21.31 3.26 6.77
N ARG A 33 21.22 4.30 7.60
CA ARG A 33 20.29 4.33 8.73
C ARG A 33 18.85 4.48 8.25
N GLN A 34 17.91 3.76 8.87
CA GLN A 34 16.49 3.84 8.50
C GLN A 34 15.94 5.27 8.62
N CYS A 35 16.30 6.00 9.67
CA CYS A 35 15.85 7.39 9.86
C CYS A 35 16.37 8.35 8.77
N ASP A 36 17.58 8.14 8.23
CA ASP A 36 18.10 8.95 7.13
C ASP A 36 17.30 8.69 5.84
N ALA A 37 16.99 7.43 5.55
CA ALA A 37 16.13 7.07 4.41
C ALA A 37 14.74 7.69 4.53
N VAL A 38 14.11 7.64 5.71
CA VAL A 38 12.81 8.29 5.95
C VAL A 38 12.89 9.80 5.77
N GLY A 39 14.00 10.45 6.18
CA GLY A 39 14.21 11.87 5.94
C GLY A 39 14.10 12.25 4.46
N GLU A 40 14.74 11.47 3.58
CA GLU A 40 14.68 11.72 2.12
C GLU A 40 13.30 11.37 1.53
N ILE A 41 12.65 10.29 2.02
CA ILE A 41 11.29 9.94 1.61
C ILE A 41 10.30 11.06 1.98
N GLN A 42 10.34 11.54 3.22
CA GLN A 42 9.48 12.63 3.69
C GLN A 42 9.72 13.92 2.90
N LYS A 43 10.98 14.26 2.66
CA LYS A 43 11.34 15.38 1.80
C LYS A 43 10.72 15.25 0.40
N SER A 44 10.78 14.06 -0.22
CA SER A 44 10.16 13.79 -1.52
C SER A 44 8.64 13.95 -1.47
N LEU A 45 7.98 13.48 -0.41
CA LEU A 45 6.53 13.64 -0.20
C LEU A 45 6.13 15.11 -0.12
N PHE A 46 6.89 15.96 0.59
CA PHE A 46 6.61 17.38 0.69
C PHE A 46 6.94 18.17 -0.58
N TYR A 47 8.04 17.84 -1.26
CA TYR A 47 8.37 18.49 -2.54
C TYR A 47 7.32 18.18 -3.62
N GLY A 48 6.70 17.02 -3.55
CA GLY A 48 5.71 16.61 -4.52
C GLY A 48 6.26 16.50 -5.94
N THR A 49 5.45 16.85 -6.93
CA THR A 49 5.80 16.89 -8.36
C THR A 49 6.17 18.32 -8.79
N GLU A 50 6.53 18.52 -10.05
CA GLU A 50 6.77 19.87 -10.60
C GLU A 50 5.54 20.76 -10.55
N ASN A 51 4.35 20.17 -10.63
CA ASN A 51 3.09 20.90 -10.74
C ASN A 51 2.31 21.00 -9.43
N VAL A 52 2.58 20.10 -8.47
CA VAL A 52 1.80 20.01 -7.22
C VAL A 52 2.74 19.67 -6.05
N GLY A 53 2.81 20.57 -5.09
CA GLY A 53 3.47 20.32 -3.80
C GLY A 53 2.65 19.36 -2.94
N GLY A 54 3.35 18.57 -2.11
CA GLY A 54 2.71 17.70 -1.16
C GLY A 54 2.41 18.37 0.17
N GLU A 55 1.42 17.85 0.87
CA GLU A 55 1.11 18.19 2.27
C GLU A 55 1.56 17.05 3.19
N TYR A 56 1.58 17.29 4.52
CA TYR A 56 1.84 16.19 5.47
C TYR A 56 0.76 15.11 5.35
N ALA A 57 1.18 13.86 5.26
CA ALA A 57 0.25 12.72 5.24
C ALA A 57 -0.36 12.48 6.64
N SER A 58 -1.52 11.86 6.68
CA SER A 58 -2.21 11.53 7.94
C SER A 58 -1.49 10.46 8.75
N ILE A 59 -0.73 9.57 8.08
CA ILE A 59 0.18 8.62 8.69
C ILE A 59 1.59 8.93 8.19
N THR A 60 2.57 8.91 9.07
CA THR A 60 3.98 9.06 8.71
C THR A 60 4.47 7.88 7.87
N THR A 61 5.64 7.98 7.26
CA THR A 61 6.27 6.85 6.56
C THR A 61 6.38 5.65 7.49
N LEU A 62 5.69 4.56 7.14
CA LEU A 62 5.84 3.27 7.80
C LEU A 62 6.98 2.51 7.13
N LEU A 63 7.90 1.99 7.97
CA LEU A 63 9.13 1.37 7.49
C LEU A 63 9.56 0.16 8.34
N PRO A 64 8.65 -0.80 8.61
CA PRO A 64 9.06 -2.02 9.30
C PRO A 64 10.17 -2.73 8.52
N THR A 65 11.26 -3.05 9.21
CA THR A 65 12.48 -3.62 8.63
C THR A 65 12.89 -4.88 9.39
N GLY A 66 13.43 -5.87 8.68
CA GLY A 66 13.86 -7.14 9.23
C GLY A 66 12.74 -7.85 9.97
N PRO A 67 12.95 -8.29 11.24
CA PRO A 67 11.90 -8.92 12.05
C PRO A 67 10.68 -8.02 12.27
N GLY A 68 10.86 -6.68 12.19
CA GLY A 68 9.76 -5.72 12.28
C GLY A 68 8.71 -5.88 11.19
N THR A 69 9.02 -6.50 10.05
CA THR A 69 8.04 -6.76 8.98
C THR A 69 6.91 -7.72 9.38
N SER A 70 7.06 -8.41 10.52
CA SER A 70 6.00 -9.23 11.12
C SER A 70 4.92 -8.44 11.84
N ALA A 71 5.08 -7.12 11.97
CA ALA A 71 4.13 -6.23 12.62
C ALA A 71 3.75 -5.06 11.71
N SER A 72 2.49 -4.63 11.79
CA SER A 72 2.01 -3.49 11.03
C SER A 72 2.36 -2.17 11.72
N HIS A 73 2.45 -1.09 10.93
CA HIS A 73 2.54 0.30 11.39
C HIS A 73 3.82 0.65 12.18
N LEU A 74 4.90 -0.12 12.03
CA LEU A 74 6.17 0.26 12.60
C LEU A 74 6.84 1.36 11.77
N THR A 75 7.47 2.29 12.48
CA THR A 75 8.24 3.39 11.89
C THR A 75 9.73 3.06 11.87
N ALA A 76 10.52 3.92 11.20
CA ALA A 76 11.96 3.79 11.16
C ALA A 76 12.61 3.91 12.55
N THR A 77 13.72 3.22 12.70
CA THR A 77 14.60 3.29 13.86
C THR A 77 15.93 3.96 13.50
N GLN A 78 16.86 4.01 14.45
CA GLN A 78 18.24 4.46 14.21
C GLN A 78 19.13 3.33 13.63
N GLU A 79 18.61 2.12 13.58
CA GLU A 79 19.34 0.96 13.03
C GLU A 79 19.63 1.16 11.53
N LYS A 80 20.71 0.50 11.10
CA LYS A 80 21.06 0.45 9.68
C LYS A 80 20.35 -0.71 9.00
N PHE A 81 20.03 -0.55 7.72
CA PHE A 81 19.59 -1.66 6.91
C PHE A 81 20.72 -2.70 6.72
N LYS A 82 20.35 -3.97 6.78
CA LYS A 82 21.31 -5.09 6.71
C LYS A 82 21.05 -5.98 5.50
N ASN A 83 22.10 -6.59 5.01
CA ASN A 83 21.98 -7.61 3.97
C ASN A 83 21.12 -8.79 4.45
N GLY A 84 20.25 -9.32 3.60
CA GLY A 84 19.33 -10.41 3.90
C GLY A 84 18.00 -9.96 4.52
N GLU A 85 17.84 -8.68 4.88
CA GLU A 85 16.60 -8.17 5.46
C GLU A 85 15.63 -7.65 4.38
N SER A 86 14.33 -7.79 4.67
CA SER A 86 13.25 -7.13 3.93
C SER A 86 12.83 -5.86 4.67
N THR A 87 12.36 -4.87 3.92
CA THR A 87 11.73 -3.65 4.44
C THR A 87 10.40 -3.47 3.73
N ILE A 88 9.33 -3.28 4.46
CA ILE A 88 8.05 -2.83 3.92
C ILE A 88 8.06 -1.30 3.96
N ILE A 89 7.64 -0.69 2.86
CA ILE A 89 7.48 0.77 2.74
C ILE A 89 6.00 1.00 2.50
N GLU A 90 5.33 1.69 3.42
CA GLU A 90 3.95 2.14 3.22
C GLU A 90 3.91 3.65 3.40
N ILE A 91 3.56 4.36 2.32
CA ILE A 91 3.57 5.83 2.23
C ILE A 91 2.37 6.34 1.45
N SER A 92 2.03 7.60 1.66
CA SER A 92 1.03 8.30 0.86
C SER A 92 1.43 9.74 0.59
N GLY A 93 1.35 10.18 -0.65
CA GLY A 93 1.23 11.60 -0.96
C GLY A 93 -0.11 12.14 -0.41
N CYS A 94 -0.15 13.46 -0.21
CA CYS A 94 -1.32 14.15 0.29
C CYS A 94 -1.50 15.47 -0.45
N VAL A 95 -2.69 15.69 -1.02
CA VAL A 95 -3.07 16.93 -1.72
C VAL A 95 -4.47 17.34 -1.28
N LYS A 96 -4.60 18.54 -0.71
CA LYS A 96 -5.87 19.02 -0.14
C LYS A 96 -6.51 18.02 0.83
N ARG A 97 -5.67 17.36 1.60
CA ARG A 97 -5.98 16.29 2.55
C ARG A 97 -6.48 14.99 1.92
N TYR A 98 -6.44 14.84 0.59
CA TYR A 98 -6.72 13.57 -0.10
C TYR A 98 -5.46 12.73 -0.23
N HIS A 99 -5.60 11.43 0.01
CA HIS A 99 -4.50 10.47 0.08
C HIS A 99 -4.61 9.41 -1.00
N ALA A 100 -3.47 8.90 -1.44
CA ALA A 100 -3.38 7.71 -2.30
C ALA A 100 -2.22 6.81 -1.82
N PRO A 101 -2.43 6.05 -0.74
CA PRO A 101 -1.40 5.22 -0.15
C PRO A 101 -0.95 4.07 -1.07
N LEU A 102 0.31 3.67 -0.88
CA LEU A 102 0.94 2.57 -1.60
C LEU A 102 1.93 1.86 -0.69
N ALA A 103 1.90 0.52 -0.69
CA ALA A 103 2.90 -0.28 0.00
C ALA A 103 3.67 -1.19 -0.95
N ARG A 104 4.97 -1.34 -0.72
CA ARG A 104 5.88 -2.25 -1.44
C ARG A 104 6.89 -2.85 -0.48
N THR A 105 7.41 -4.03 -0.83
CA THR A 105 8.47 -4.71 -0.08
C THR A 105 9.77 -4.68 -0.85
N VAL A 106 10.83 -4.21 -0.20
CA VAL A 106 12.22 -4.27 -0.69
C VAL A 106 12.96 -5.35 0.06
N GLN A 107 13.75 -6.14 -0.64
CA GLN A 107 14.68 -7.12 -0.10
C GLN A 107 16.11 -6.71 -0.40
N LEU A 108 16.93 -6.54 0.61
CA LEU A 108 18.36 -6.29 0.44
C LEU A 108 19.13 -7.61 0.36
N GLY A 109 19.84 -7.81 -0.75
CA GLY A 109 20.52 -9.06 -1.05
C GLY A 109 19.59 -10.18 -1.51
N LYS A 110 20.14 -11.39 -1.64
CA LYS A 110 19.40 -12.55 -2.16
C LYS A 110 18.25 -12.96 -1.22
N PRO A 111 16.99 -12.99 -1.68
CA PRO A 111 15.86 -13.43 -0.88
C PRO A 111 15.90 -14.93 -0.62
N GLU A 112 15.40 -15.36 0.52
CA GLU A 112 14.99 -16.74 0.73
C GLU A 112 13.78 -17.08 -0.17
N GLN A 113 13.73 -18.31 -0.71
CA GLN A 113 12.65 -18.72 -1.60
C GLN A 113 11.25 -18.54 -0.98
N LYS A 114 11.12 -18.80 0.33
CA LYS A 114 9.84 -18.60 1.05
C LYS A 114 9.31 -17.16 0.97
N LYS A 115 10.20 -16.13 0.93
CA LYS A 115 9.81 -14.73 0.79
C LYS A 115 9.33 -14.41 -0.61
N VAL A 116 9.99 -14.98 -1.63
CA VAL A 116 9.59 -14.87 -3.04
C VAL A 116 8.21 -15.51 -3.23
N ASP A 117 8.01 -16.73 -2.72
CA ASP A 117 6.74 -17.47 -2.83
C ASP A 117 5.61 -16.73 -2.13
N ALA A 118 5.86 -16.21 -0.92
CA ALA A 118 4.87 -15.41 -0.19
C ALA A 118 4.51 -14.13 -0.94
N MET A 119 5.50 -13.42 -1.52
CA MET A 119 5.22 -12.22 -2.30
C MET A 119 4.42 -12.51 -3.56
N ASN A 120 4.74 -13.60 -4.27
CA ASN A 120 3.96 -14.04 -5.43
C ASN A 120 2.50 -14.36 -5.06
N ALA A 121 2.28 -15.08 -3.97
CA ALA A 121 0.94 -15.35 -3.46
C ALA A 121 0.19 -14.06 -3.04
N THR A 122 0.90 -13.13 -2.41
CA THR A 122 0.39 -11.81 -2.03
C THR A 122 -0.09 -11.02 -3.25
N ILE A 123 0.72 -10.97 -4.31
CA ILE A 123 0.40 -10.27 -5.56
C ILE A 123 -0.75 -10.96 -6.31
N GLU A 124 -0.76 -12.30 -6.35
CA GLU A 124 -1.85 -13.07 -6.97
C GLU A 124 -3.17 -12.78 -6.25
N ALA A 125 -3.19 -12.79 -4.91
CA ALA A 125 -4.38 -12.48 -4.12
C ALA A 125 -4.85 -11.04 -4.34
N LEU A 126 -3.92 -10.07 -4.32
CA LEU A 126 -4.23 -8.66 -4.58
C LEU A 126 -4.86 -8.48 -5.96
N ASN A 127 -4.28 -9.08 -7.00
CA ASN A 127 -4.79 -8.98 -8.36
C ASN A 127 -6.14 -9.70 -8.52
N ALA A 128 -6.37 -10.83 -7.87
CA ALA A 128 -7.65 -11.54 -7.89
C ALA A 128 -8.78 -10.66 -7.34
N GLY A 129 -8.55 -9.99 -6.21
CA GLY A 129 -9.50 -9.03 -5.67
C GLY A 129 -9.72 -7.83 -6.60
N ILE A 130 -8.65 -7.23 -7.15
CA ILE A 130 -8.74 -6.09 -8.07
C ILE A 130 -9.58 -6.43 -9.31
N ASN A 131 -9.42 -7.63 -9.87
CA ASN A 131 -10.11 -8.05 -11.09
C ASN A 131 -11.64 -8.08 -10.97
N VAL A 132 -12.19 -8.19 -9.76
CA VAL A 132 -13.64 -8.18 -9.52
C VAL A 132 -14.18 -6.84 -9.05
N VAL A 133 -13.32 -5.84 -8.93
CA VAL A 133 -13.75 -4.48 -8.57
C VAL A 133 -14.46 -3.83 -9.76
N LYS A 134 -15.78 -3.68 -9.64
CA LYS A 134 -16.63 -2.99 -10.61
C LYS A 134 -17.92 -2.49 -9.95
N PRO A 135 -18.65 -1.54 -10.55
CA PRO A 135 -19.94 -1.11 -10.02
C PRO A 135 -20.93 -2.28 -9.89
N GLY A 136 -21.67 -2.30 -8.81
CA GLY A 136 -22.69 -3.30 -8.51
C GLY A 136 -22.16 -4.52 -7.73
N ASN A 137 -20.89 -4.83 -7.78
CA ASN A 137 -20.29 -5.86 -6.92
C ASN A 137 -20.22 -5.37 -5.47
N LEU A 138 -20.11 -6.30 -4.55
CA LEU A 138 -20.01 -6.02 -3.12
C LEU A 138 -18.54 -5.97 -2.68
N ALA A 139 -18.26 -5.23 -1.61
CA ALA A 139 -16.96 -5.28 -0.93
C ALA A 139 -16.60 -6.71 -0.51
N ASN A 140 -17.61 -7.49 -0.08
CA ASN A 140 -17.48 -8.92 0.21
C ASN A 140 -16.99 -9.74 -0.99
N ASP A 141 -17.44 -9.45 -2.22
CA ASP A 141 -17.03 -10.22 -3.41
C ASP A 141 -15.54 -10.04 -3.68
N VAL A 142 -15.03 -8.80 -3.55
CA VAL A 142 -13.61 -8.48 -3.64
C VAL A 142 -12.82 -9.24 -2.57
N ALA A 143 -13.31 -9.22 -1.34
CA ALA A 143 -12.70 -9.93 -0.23
C ALA A 143 -12.68 -11.44 -0.47
N GLN A 144 -13.76 -12.04 -0.95
CA GLN A 144 -13.83 -13.48 -1.20
C GLN A 144 -12.82 -13.95 -2.25
N GLU A 145 -12.68 -13.26 -3.38
CA GLU A 145 -11.71 -13.64 -4.41
C GLU A 145 -10.26 -13.49 -3.91
N PHE A 146 -9.98 -12.48 -3.10
CA PHE A 146 -8.69 -12.34 -2.43
C PHE A 146 -8.39 -13.54 -1.51
N TRP A 147 -9.30 -13.89 -0.59
CA TRP A 147 -9.10 -15.00 0.34
C TRP A 147 -9.06 -16.35 -0.32
N LYS A 148 -9.80 -16.57 -1.41
CA LYS A 148 -9.75 -17.81 -2.20
C LYS A 148 -8.34 -18.12 -2.72
N VAL A 149 -7.58 -17.09 -3.12
CA VAL A 149 -6.17 -17.26 -3.48
C VAL A 149 -5.33 -17.62 -2.27
N LEU A 150 -5.50 -16.93 -1.14
CA LEU A 150 -4.76 -17.25 0.09
C LEU A 150 -5.01 -18.68 0.58
N ASP A 151 -6.27 -19.15 0.48
CA ASP A 151 -6.63 -20.55 0.84
C ASP A 151 -5.89 -21.55 -0.04
N LYS A 152 -5.71 -21.29 -1.35
CA LYS A 152 -4.89 -22.10 -2.27
C LYS A 152 -3.43 -22.23 -1.77
N TYR A 153 -2.87 -21.15 -1.23
CA TYR A 153 -1.52 -21.14 -0.68
C TYR A 153 -1.44 -21.49 0.81
N LYS A 154 -2.58 -21.81 1.46
CA LYS A 154 -2.69 -22.09 2.89
C LYS A 154 -2.16 -20.95 3.78
N ILE A 155 -2.29 -19.72 3.30
CA ILE A 155 -1.90 -18.52 4.03
C ILE A 155 -3.12 -18.02 4.82
N LYS A 156 -2.96 -17.86 6.13
CA LYS A 156 -3.99 -17.29 7.01
C LYS A 156 -3.84 -15.78 7.09
N LYS A 157 -4.94 -15.07 6.91
CA LYS A 157 -5.06 -13.64 7.13
C LYS A 157 -6.44 -13.37 7.74
N GLU A 158 -6.46 -12.80 8.93
CA GLU A 158 -7.70 -12.52 9.65
C GLU A 158 -8.14 -11.05 9.52
N SER A 159 -7.20 -10.14 9.28
CA SER A 159 -7.50 -8.72 9.11
C SER A 159 -8.14 -8.41 7.75
N ARG A 160 -8.90 -7.31 7.67
CA ARG A 160 -9.43 -6.79 6.40
C ARG A 160 -8.31 -6.65 5.36
N THR A 161 -8.69 -6.73 4.07
CA THR A 161 -7.76 -6.53 2.96
C THR A 161 -7.94 -5.20 2.24
N GLY A 162 -8.68 -4.28 2.81
CA GLY A 162 -8.80 -2.92 2.30
C GLY A 162 -9.79 -2.09 3.09
N TYR A 163 -9.76 -0.79 2.86
CA TYR A 163 -10.63 0.20 3.49
C TYR A 163 -10.74 1.45 2.62
N SER A 164 -11.86 2.19 2.77
CA SER A 164 -12.08 3.44 2.03
C SER A 164 -11.02 4.49 2.35
N ILE A 165 -10.57 5.18 1.31
CA ILE A 165 -9.63 6.31 1.40
C ILE A 165 -10.19 7.54 0.70
N GLY A 166 -9.65 8.69 1.04
CA GLY A 166 -10.01 9.98 0.46
C GLY A 166 -9.44 11.09 1.31
N ILE A 167 -10.32 11.92 1.87
CA ILE A 167 -9.91 12.97 2.80
C ILE A 167 -9.55 12.34 4.16
N GLY A 168 -8.42 12.71 4.71
CA GLY A 168 -7.95 12.19 6.00
C GLY A 168 -7.10 13.20 6.76
N TYR A 169 -7.12 13.05 8.08
CA TYR A 169 -6.29 13.79 9.03
C TYR A 169 -5.63 12.82 10.01
N PRO A 170 -4.48 13.14 10.59
CA PRO A 170 -3.91 12.28 11.60
C PRO A 170 -4.94 11.88 12.67
N PRO A 171 -4.92 10.62 13.11
CA PRO A 171 -3.88 9.62 12.92
C PRO A 171 -4.11 8.64 11.77
N ASP A 172 -5.12 8.84 10.89
CA ASP A 172 -5.48 7.86 9.85
C ASP A 172 -5.86 8.54 8.53
N TRP A 173 -5.55 7.90 7.41
CA TRP A 173 -6.03 8.29 6.07
C TRP A 173 -7.26 7.51 5.60
N GLY A 174 -7.73 6.56 6.38
CA GLY A 174 -8.97 5.82 6.10
C GLY A 174 -10.22 6.66 6.42
N GLU A 175 -11.25 6.54 5.59
CA GLU A 175 -12.54 7.23 5.80
C GLU A 175 -13.52 6.41 6.63
N HIS A 176 -13.23 5.14 6.95
CA HIS A 176 -14.06 4.22 7.75
C HIS A 176 -15.51 4.03 7.23
N THR A 177 -15.74 4.23 5.92
CA THR A 177 -17.06 4.14 5.29
C THR A 177 -17.32 2.80 4.62
N LEU A 178 -16.25 2.01 4.37
CA LEU A 178 -16.31 0.69 3.74
C LEU A 178 -15.07 -0.10 4.15
N ASN A 179 -15.21 -1.43 4.27
CA ASN A 179 -14.09 -2.35 4.41
C ASN A 179 -14.13 -3.41 3.32
N ILE A 180 -12.97 -3.73 2.75
CA ILE A 180 -12.85 -4.94 1.92
C ILE A 180 -12.60 -6.11 2.86
N TYR A 181 -13.69 -6.74 3.27
CA TYR A 181 -13.70 -7.79 4.28
C TYR A 181 -14.88 -8.75 4.03
N LYS A 182 -14.73 -10.00 4.43
CA LYS A 182 -15.79 -11.01 4.34
C LYS A 182 -17.01 -10.55 5.15
N GLY A 183 -18.17 -10.47 4.49
CA GLY A 183 -19.42 -10.06 5.10
C GLY A 183 -19.74 -8.56 4.96
N ASP A 184 -18.85 -7.72 4.42
CA ASP A 184 -19.20 -6.33 4.11
C ASP A 184 -20.04 -6.28 2.82
N MET A 185 -21.33 -6.00 2.99
CA MET A 185 -22.33 -5.97 1.91
C MET A 185 -22.44 -4.60 1.22
N THR A 186 -21.49 -3.70 1.44
CA THR A 186 -21.44 -2.40 0.77
C THR A 186 -21.32 -2.59 -0.73
N VAL A 187 -22.27 -2.03 -1.48
CA VAL A 187 -22.25 -2.03 -2.95
C VAL A 187 -21.23 -1.04 -3.46
N LEU A 188 -20.32 -1.50 -4.30
CA LEU A 188 -19.36 -0.65 -4.99
C LEU A 188 -20.07 0.22 -6.03
N LYS A 189 -19.83 1.53 -5.98
CA LYS A 189 -20.40 2.52 -6.90
C LYS A 189 -19.28 3.30 -7.58
N PRO A 190 -19.51 3.87 -8.76
CA PRO A 190 -18.53 4.77 -9.38
C PRO A 190 -18.02 5.83 -8.41
N ASN A 191 -16.73 6.15 -8.48
CA ASN A 191 -16.04 7.10 -7.61
C ASN A 191 -15.99 6.72 -6.12
N VAL A 192 -16.28 5.48 -5.76
CA VAL A 192 -15.80 4.91 -4.51
C VAL A 192 -14.30 4.65 -4.65
N THR A 193 -13.53 5.02 -3.63
CA THR A 193 -12.09 4.81 -3.58
C THR A 193 -11.70 4.07 -2.32
N PHE A 194 -10.74 3.17 -2.43
CA PHE A 194 -10.24 2.41 -1.29
C PHE A 194 -8.79 1.99 -1.49
N HIS A 195 -8.09 1.78 -0.40
CA HIS A 195 -6.76 1.20 -0.35
C HIS A 195 -6.92 -0.30 -0.13
N MET A 196 -6.47 -1.10 -1.09
CA MET A 196 -6.46 -2.55 -0.98
C MET A 196 -5.07 -3.01 -0.56
N ILE A 197 -5.00 -3.69 0.59
CA ILE A 197 -3.76 -4.05 1.26
C ILE A 197 -3.63 -5.57 1.35
N ALA A 198 -2.56 -6.08 0.78
CA ALA A 198 -2.16 -7.46 0.91
C ALA A 198 -0.90 -7.55 1.79
N VAL A 199 -1.08 -7.47 3.10
CA VAL A 199 -0.02 -7.70 4.10
C VAL A 199 -0.10 -9.13 4.60
N MET A 200 1.01 -9.87 4.50
CA MET A 200 1.16 -11.24 4.99
C MET A 200 2.27 -11.28 6.04
N GLN A 201 1.94 -11.82 7.20
CA GLN A 201 2.85 -11.89 8.35
C GLN A 201 3.11 -13.35 8.73
N PHE A 202 4.36 -13.71 8.91
CA PHE A 202 4.82 -15.08 9.16
C PHE A 202 5.84 -15.09 10.31
N GLY A 203 5.36 -15.33 11.52
CA GLY A 203 6.25 -15.40 12.68
C GLY A 203 7.06 -14.10 12.88
N ASP A 204 8.29 -14.07 12.43
CA ASP A 204 9.26 -12.98 12.56
C ASP A 204 9.56 -12.23 11.26
N TRP A 205 8.75 -12.39 10.22
CA TRP A 205 8.89 -11.68 8.95
C TRP A 205 7.54 -11.46 8.27
N GLY A 206 7.50 -10.58 7.28
CA GLY A 206 6.31 -10.32 6.47
C GLY A 206 6.65 -9.74 5.11
N VAL A 207 5.65 -9.71 4.23
CA VAL A 207 5.67 -9.04 2.93
C VAL A 207 4.37 -8.28 2.74
N GLU A 208 4.43 -7.20 1.97
CA GLU A 208 3.27 -6.38 1.67
C GLU A 208 3.33 -5.80 0.26
N ALA A 209 2.18 -5.80 -0.40
CA ALA A 209 1.90 -4.99 -1.57
C ALA A 209 0.49 -4.42 -1.44
N SER A 210 0.28 -3.20 -1.91
CA SER A 210 -1.02 -2.56 -1.88
C SER A 210 -1.29 -1.69 -3.09
N GLU A 211 -2.55 -1.32 -3.30
CA GLU A 211 -2.98 -0.41 -4.37
C GLU A 211 -4.08 0.53 -3.88
N SER A 212 -3.99 1.79 -4.29
CA SER A 212 -5.11 2.73 -4.20
C SER A 212 -5.99 2.60 -5.44
N ILE A 213 -7.28 2.33 -5.25
CA ILE A 213 -8.21 1.94 -6.30
C ILE A 213 -9.39 2.92 -6.35
N ARG A 214 -9.77 3.32 -7.57
CA ARG A 214 -11.05 3.98 -7.88
C ARG A 214 -11.96 2.99 -8.60
N VAL A 215 -13.21 2.89 -8.18
CA VAL A 215 -14.27 2.24 -8.98
C VAL A 215 -14.67 3.21 -10.10
N THR A 216 -14.61 2.75 -11.35
CA THR A 216 -15.04 3.53 -12.52
C THR A 216 -16.45 3.14 -12.94
N GLU A 217 -17.00 3.73 -14.01
CA GLU A 217 -18.32 3.38 -14.54
C GLU A 217 -18.42 1.91 -15.00
N ASN A 218 -17.30 1.32 -15.48
CA ASN A 218 -17.31 -0.01 -16.10
C ASN A 218 -16.33 -1.01 -15.46
N GLY A 219 -15.63 -0.62 -14.38
CA GLY A 219 -14.60 -1.46 -13.76
C GLY A 219 -13.86 -0.70 -12.67
N ASN A 220 -12.53 -0.70 -12.74
CA ASN A 220 -11.68 0.01 -11.80
C ASN A 220 -10.49 0.69 -12.48
N GLU A 221 -9.86 1.60 -11.73
CA GLU A 221 -8.65 2.31 -12.08
C GLU A 221 -7.70 2.24 -10.89
N LEU A 222 -6.46 1.81 -11.09
CA LEU A 222 -5.41 1.96 -10.11
C LEU A 222 -4.93 3.42 -10.15
N LEU A 223 -4.88 4.07 -8.99
CA LEU A 223 -4.43 5.47 -8.91
C LEU A 223 -2.91 5.58 -9.03
N ASN A 224 -2.18 4.55 -8.57
CA ASN A 224 -0.73 4.47 -8.64
C ASN A 224 -0.29 3.54 -9.79
N ASN A 225 0.84 3.89 -10.41
CA ASN A 225 1.48 3.07 -11.43
C ASN A 225 2.92 2.72 -10.99
N PHE A 226 3.04 1.78 -10.07
CA PHE A 226 4.33 1.31 -9.56
C PHE A 226 4.39 -0.22 -9.58
N PRO A 227 5.51 -0.86 -9.99
CA PRO A 227 5.60 -2.32 -10.12
C PRO A 227 5.18 -3.06 -8.85
N LYS A 228 4.40 -4.13 -9.03
CA LYS A 228 4.00 -5.07 -7.97
C LYS A 228 4.92 -6.27 -8.00
N GLU A 229 5.98 -6.22 -7.24
CA GLU A 229 6.99 -7.28 -7.17
C GLU A 229 7.74 -7.23 -5.83
N LEU A 230 8.50 -8.28 -5.52
CA LEU A 230 9.53 -8.17 -4.49
C LEU A 230 10.72 -7.43 -5.10
N HIS A 231 10.93 -6.18 -4.68
CA HIS A 231 12.06 -5.38 -5.19
C HIS A 231 13.36 -5.86 -4.55
N ILE A 232 14.27 -6.41 -5.35
CA ILE A 232 15.55 -6.96 -4.90
C ILE A 232 16.70 -5.99 -5.21
N LYS A 233 17.54 -5.72 -4.21
CA LYS A 233 18.69 -4.82 -4.30
C LYS A 233 19.95 -5.47 -3.75
#